data_d5df91115eae3fc45cc67a450243739e
#
_entry.id   d5df91115eae3fc45cc67a450243739e
#
_cell.length_a   1.000
_cell.length_b   1.000
_cell.length_c   1.000
_cell.angle_alpha   90.00
_cell.angle_beta   90.00
_cell.angle_gamma   90.00
#
_symmetry.space_group_name_H-M   'P 1'
#
loop_
_entity.id
_entity.type
_entity.pdbx_description
1 polymer ?
#
loop_
_entity_poly.entity_id
_entity_poly.type
_entity_poly.pdbx_seq_one_letter_code
_entity_poly.pdbx_strand_id
1 'polypeptide(L)'
;MSFIEDMQRLLLAATFLLSAPLHGQSAQERVATVTNTPGLVAFWDFTQREAPGKRFTAHVPAGATNDYALDAGNYIKDLWNAGPSASYADFPLLGSGPFGQAIRIKQETNPDFRPLLFVPRTRLHDSPLDIKGVGKAVTVVVWAIRESGNHALAGIWHEGTDLKEKTTETIAKVERGQRQYALFAGLNKEGSACGHVSENGASSFTNKYALHKCNSAELSPKVPADASPEVLAKSWQTFAMTFDSKTQLITGWLNGQSGDRWLDNPQKDKLLSFAANAWLQGRLAKIPGLQEGEDPKFPADQYYNPPEDKPVKVTVLAAEETTRQELREYAFTKVKVTVTNGQETARELVALRLNPWWYPHGIYQPKSDGTGGPFTIGRVIHSSRGVGFTGWIGGVAVFDRALTAEELAKFHSLAK
;
A
#
# COMPACT_ATOMS: atom_id res chain seq x y z
N MET A 1 24.21 54.20 39.46
CA MET A 1 23.45 53.14 40.18
C MET A 1 22.07 53.11 39.61
N SER A 2 21.88 52.57 38.43
CA SER A 2 20.53 52.42 37.84
C SER A 2 20.47 51.48 36.62
N PHE A 3 21.59 50.97 36.11
CA PHE A 3 21.61 50.16 34.91
C PHE A 3 21.81 48.65 35.14
N ILE A 4 22.18 48.27 36.36
CA ILE A 4 22.45 46.87 36.72
C ILE A 4 21.22 46.20 37.36
N GLU A 5 20.32 46.96 37.97
CA GLU A 5 19.09 46.39 38.57
C GLU A 5 18.01 46.08 37.56
N ASP A 6 17.94 46.79 36.43
CA ASP A 6 16.96 46.50 35.37
C ASP A 6 17.33 45.29 34.53
N MET A 7 18.61 44.95 34.41
CA MET A 7 19.08 43.73 33.71
C MET A 7 18.86 42.44 34.49
N GLN A 8 18.79 42.51 35.81
CA GLN A 8 18.47 41.34 36.64
C GLN A 8 16.97 41.06 36.72
N ARG A 9 16.12 42.05 36.48
CA ARG A 9 14.66 41.82 36.39
C ARG A 9 14.20 41.26 35.03
N LEU A 10 14.98 41.47 33.95
CA LEU A 10 14.70 40.87 32.64
C LEU A 10 15.18 39.41 32.52
N LEU A 11 16.13 38.97 33.34
CA LEU A 11 16.64 37.59 33.33
C LEU A 11 15.80 36.62 34.21
N LEU A 12 14.92 37.13 35.05
CA LEU A 12 14.03 36.27 35.86
C LEU A 12 12.63 36.04 35.24
N ALA A 13 12.29 36.72 34.14
CA ALA A 13 11.03 36.54 33.44
C ALA A 13 11.09 35.49 32.29
N ALA A 14 12.27 34.94 31.99
CA ALA A 14 12.48 34.01 30.85
C ALA A 14 12.60 32.53 31.25
N THR A 15 12.34 32.15 32.49
CA THR A 15 12.55 30.76 32.96
C THR A 15 11.29 30.09 33.52
N PHE A 16 10.11 30.57 33.13
CA PHE A 16 8.86 29.83 33.31
C PHE A 16 8.23 29.57 31.96
N LEU A 17 8.98 29.06 30.97
CA LEU A 17 8.40 28.19 29.98
C LEU A 17 8.13 26.89 30.72
N LEU A 18 6.89 26.80 31.20
CA LEU A 18 6.24 25.59 31.67
C LEU A 18 6.62 24.45 30.71
N SER A 19 7.42 23.54 31.19
CA SER A 19 7.41 22.17 30.71
C SER A 19 6.01 21.64 31.01
N ALA A 20 5.05 21.91 30.09
CA ALA A 20 3.82 21.17 30.05
C ALA A 20 4.27 19.70 29.99
N PRO A 21 3.79 18.83 30.88
CA PRO A 21 4.05 17.42 30.74
C PRO A 21 3.61 17.05 29.33
N LEU A 22 4.44 16.37 28.56
CA LEU A 22 4.08 15.69 27.33
C LEU A 22 3.04 14.62 27.70
N HIS A 23 1.80 15.04 27.94
CA HIS A 23 0.67 14.14 28.01
C HIS A 23 0.50 13.63 26.59
N GLY A 24 0.76 12.35 26.38
CA GLY A 24 0.46 11.72 25.10
C GLY A 24 -0.99 12.00 24.73
N GLN A 25 -1.28 12.25 23.46
CA GLN A 25 -2.64 12.49 22.97
C GLN A 25 -3.57 11.38 23.44
N SER A 26 -4.74 11.74 23.91
CA SER A 26 -5.80 10.78 24.22
C SER A 26 -6.24 10.03 22.94
N ALA A 27 -6.84 8.86 23.09
CA ALA A 27 -7.39 8.13 21.96
C ALA A 27 -8.40 8.98 21.15
N GLN A 28 -9.22 9.80 21.83
CA GLN A 28 -10.17 10.69 21.18
C GLN A 28 -9.49 11.78 20.35
N GLU A 29 -8.43 12.40 20.86
CA GLU A 29 -7.66 13.41 20.10
C GLU A 29 -6.97 12.78 18.89
N ARG A 30 -6.48 11.54 19.01
CA ARG A 30 -5.92 10.79 17.89
C ARG A 30 -6.98 10.47 16.83
N VAL A 31 -8.18 10.03 17.25
CA VAL A 31 -9.33 9.84 16.35
C VAL A 31 -9.67 11.16 15.67
N ALA A 32 -9.78 12.26 16.41
CA ALA A 32 -10.08 13.58 15.85
C ALA A 32 -9.02 14.04 14.84
N THR A 33 -7.73 13.72 15.07
CA THR A 33 -6.66 14.04 14.11
C THR A 33 -6.90 13.35 12.77
N VAL A 34 -7.29 12.08 12.76
CA VAL A 34 -7.57 11.33 11.52
C VAL A 34 -8.86 11.84 10.87
N THR A 35 -9.93 12.00 11.65
CA THR A 35 -11.26 12.36 11.12
C THR A 35 -11.33 13.80 10.59
N ASN A 36 -10.50 14.71 11.11
CA ASN A 36 -10.42 16.08 10.63
C ASN A 36 -9.44 16.26 9.46
N THR A 37 -8.75 15.20 9.01
CA THR A 37 -7.85 15.29 7.86
C THR A 37 -8.68 15.34 6.56
N PRO A 38 -8.48 16.37 5.72
CA PRO A 38 -9.24 16.52 4.47
C PRO A 38 -9.10 15.31 3.56
N GLY A 39 -10.18 14.97 2.86
CA GLY A 39 -10.23 13.84 1.94
C GLY A 39 -10.49 12.50 2.63
N LEU A 40 -10.76 12.48 3.94
CA LEU A 40 -11.19 11.25 4.60
C LEU A 40 -12.46 10.71 3.93
N VAL A 41 -12.45 9.41 3.67
CA VAL A 41 -13.62 8.66 3.17
C VAL A 41 -14.21 7.79 4.26
N ALA A 42 -13.37 7.02 4.94
CA ALA A 42 -13.77 6.14 6.03
C ALA A 42 -12.59 5.88 6.98
N PHE A 43 -12.88 5.76 8.27
CA PHE A 43 -11.90 5.38 9.28
C PHE A 43 -12.51 4.43 10.30
N TRP A 44 -11.95 3.25 10.44
CA TRP A 44 -12.30 2.25 11.45
C TRP A 44 -11.23 2.24 12.54
N ASP A 45 -11.62 2.62 13.75
CA ASP A 45 -10.80 2.55 14.97
C ASP A 45 -11.12 1.32 15.84
N PHE A 46 -12.12 0.53 15.41
CA PHE A 46 -12.67 -0.65 16.06
C PHE A 46 -13.28 -0.43 17.44
N THR A 47 -13.41 0.82 17.89
CA THR A 47 -14.06 1.14 19.16
C THR A 47 -15.59 1.24 19.00
N GLN A 48 -16.05 1.67 17.82
CA GLN A 48 -17.46 1.86 17.54
C GLN A 48 -18.08 0.60 16.94
N ARG A 49 -19.27 0.27 17.42
CA ARG A 49 -20.10 -0.84 16.94
C ARG A 49 -21.56 -0.46 16.93
N GLU A 50 -22.36 -1.09 16.08
CA GLU A 50 -23.83 -0.95 16.10
C GLU A 50 -24.43 -1.42 17.42
N ALA A 51 -23.89 -2.51 17.98
CA ALA A 51 -24.19 -3.05 19.29
C ALA A 51 -23.04 -3.99 19.71
N PRO A 52 -22.93 -4.38 21.00
CA PRO A 52 -21.95 -5.36 21.43
C PRO A 52 -22.01 -6.65 20.58
N GLY A 53 -20.83 -7.09 20.06
CA GLY A 53 -20.72 -8.27 19.21
C GLY A 53 -21.31 -8.12 17.80
N LYS A 54 -21.72 -6.93 17.39
CA LYS A 54 -22.22 -6.61 16.04
C LYS A 54 -21.15 -5.91 15.19
N ARG A 55 -21.55 -5.39 14.03
CA ARG A 55 -20.67 -4.76 13.05
C ARG A 55 -19.84 -3.63 13.66
N PHE A 56 -18.60 -3.53 13.28
CA PHE A 56 -17.78 -2.35 13.54
C PHE A 56 -18.19 -1.24 12.58
N THR A 57 -18.47 -0.05 13.10
CA THR A 57 -18.84 1.10 12.28
C THR A 57 -17.62 1.94 11.94
N ALA A 58 -17.72 2.71 10.85
CA ALA A 58 -16.69 3.65 10.44
C ALA A 58 -17.03 5.09 10.86
N HIS A 59 -16.01 5.87 11.17
CA HIS A 59 -16.13 7.32 11.10
C HIS A 59 -16.14 7.72 9.61
N VAL A 60 -17.09 8.57 9.25
CA VAL A 60 -17.25 9.16 7.91
C VAL A 60 -17.27 10.69 8.02
N PRO A 61 -17.01 11.42 6.93
CA PRO A 61 -17.12 12.88 6.94
C PRO A 61 -18.48 13.37 7.45
N ALA A 62 -18.49 14.51 8.11
CA ALA A 62 -19.73 15.11 8.61
C ALA A 62 -20.76 15.29 7.48
N GLY A 63 -21.98 14.82 7.70
CA GLY A 63 -23.07 14.83 6.72
C GLY A 63 -23.05 13.68 5.70
N ALA A 64 -22.04 12.82 5.69
CA ALA A 64 -22.07 11.60 4.87
C ALA A 64 -23.03 10.57 5.49
N THR A 65 -23.79 9.87 4.64
CA THR A 65 -24.78 8.86 5.03
C THR A 65 -24.37 7.43 4.66
N ASN A 66 -23.12 7.25 4.22
CA ASN A 66 -22.63 5.95 3.77
C ASN A 66 -22.47 4.97 4.94
N ASP A 67 -23.03 3.76 4.77
CA ASP A 67 -22.86 2.66 5.73
C ASP A 67 -21.64 1.82 5.35
N TYR A 68 -20.50 2.10 6.00
CA TYR A 68 -19.28 1.33 5.89
C TYR A 68 -19.05 0.39 7.10
N ALA A 69 -20.13 -0.01 7.78
CA ALA A 69 -20.03 -1.01 8.83
C ALA A 69 -19.49 -2.34 8.28
N LEU A 70 -18.58 -2.96 9.02
CA LEU A 70 -17.88 -4.17 8.58
C LEU A 70 -18.69 -5.42 8.92
N ASP A 71 -18.97 -6.23 7.92
CA ASP A 71 -19.48 -7.57 8.09
C ASP A 71 -18.30 -8.53 8.40
N ALA A 72 -18.56 -9.61 9.12
CA ALA A 72 -17.60 -10.70 9.33
C ALA A 72 -17.99 -11.89 8.44
N GLY A 73 -17.06 -12.35 7.62
CA GLY A 73 -17.29 -13.48 6.70
C GLY A 73 -16.08 -14.40 6.61
N ASN A 74 -16.32 -15.62 6.15
CA ASN A 74 -15.29 -16.54 5.70
C ASN A 74 -15.40 -16.63 4.17
N TYR A 75 -14.52 -15.94 3.44
CA TYR A 75 -14.64 -15.89 1.99
C TYR A 75 -14.52 -17.27 1.32
N ILE A 76 -13.93 -18.26 1.96
CA ILE A 76 -13.92 -19.64 1.47
C ILE A 76 -15.33 -20.25 1.52
N LYS A 77 -16.05 -20.01 2.64
CA LYS A 77 -17.46 -20.42 2.74
C LYS A 77 -18.33 -19.70 1.73
N ASP A 78 -18.16 -18.39 1.63
CA ASP A 78 -19.04 -17.54 0.84
C ASP A 78 -18.86 -17.77 -0.68
N LEU A 79 -17.63 -18.04 -1.14
CA LEU A 79 -17.32 -18.15 -2.57
C LEU A 79 -17.11 -19.57 -3.06
N TRP A 80 -16.73 -20.52 -2.21
CA TRP A 80 -16.51 -21.93 -2.58
C TRP A 80 -17.38 -22.91 -1.80
N ASN A 81 -18.29 -22.42 -0.97
CA ASN A 81 -19.16 -23.22 -0.10
C ASN A 81 -18.42 -24.28 0.73
N ALA A 82 -17.24 -23.93 1.23
CA ALA A 82 -16.39 -24.80 2.04
C ALA A 82 -16.04 -24.16 3.39
N GLY A 83 -15.89 -24.99 4.43
CA GLY A 83 -15.54 -24.54 5.77
C GLY A 83 -16.71 -23.91 6.55
N PRO A 84 -16.45 -23.48 7.80
CA PRO A 84 -17.44 -22.86 8.66
C PRO A 84 -17.68 -21.39 8.31
N SER A 85 -18.79 -20.84 8.76
CA SER A 85 -19.04 -19.40 8.75
C SER A 85 -18.13 -18.69 9.76
N ALA A 86 -17.76 -17.45 9.48
CA ALA A 86 -17.04 -16.60 10.42
C ALA A 86 -18.00 -15.70 11.20
N SER A 87 -17.51 -15.19 12.32
CA SER A 87 -18.21 -14.27 13.20
C SER A 87 -17.25 -13.21 13.76
N TYR A 88 -17.75 -12.20 14.46
CA TYR A 88 -16.89 -11.21 15.11
C TYR A 88 -16.02 -11.77 16.24
N ALA A 89 -16.36 -12.95 16.80
CA ALA A 89 -15.55 -13.65 17.79
C ALA A 89 -14.24 -14.20 17.21
N ASP A 90 -14.15 -14.31 15.89
CA ASP A 90 -12.93 -14.74 15.20
C ASP A 90 -11.86 -13.65 15.14
N PHE A 91 -12.21 -12.42 15.54
CA PHE A 91 -11.33 -11.26 15.64
C PHE A 91 -11.16 -10.84 17.11
N PRO A 92 -10.26 -11.48 17.87
CA PRO A 92 -9.98 -11.10 19.26
C PRO A 92 -9.66 -9.62 19.39
N LEU A 93 -10.05 -9.03 20.52
CA LEU A 93 -9.87 -7.63 20.80
C LEU A 93 -8.69 -7.39 21.74
N LEU A 94 -7.99 -6.27 21.53
CA LEU A 94 -7.00 -5.72 22.43
C LEU A 94 -7.46 -4.29 22.80
N GLY A 95 -7.61 -4.04 24.11
CA GLY A 95 -8.10 -2.75 24.62
C GLY A 95 -7.06 -1.62 24.62
N SER A 96 -5.87 -1.82 24.05
CA SER A 96 -4.76 -0.87 24.06
C SER A 96 -4.23 -0.55 22.65
N GLY A 97 -5.13 -0.46 21.67
CA GLY A 97 -4.78 -0.01 20.32
C GLY A 97 -4.46 1.51 20.27
N PRO A 98 -3.91 2.00 19.16
CA PRO A 98 -3.57 3.42 18.99
C PRO A 98 -4.77 4.35 19.22
N PHE A 99 -5.97 3.89 18.91
CA PHE A 99 -7.22 4.62 19.05
C PHE A 99 -8.13 4.07 20.17
N GLY A 100 -7.57 3.26 21.08
CA GLY A 100 -8.29 2.64 22.19
C GLY A 100 -8.51 1.15 22.04
N GLN A 101 -8.76 0.64 20.82
CA GLN A 101 -8.99 -0.78 20.57
C GLN A 101 -8.27 -1.27 19.32
N ALA A 102 -8.02 -2.56 19.25
CA ALA A 102 -7.49 -3.24 18.08
C ALA A 102 -8.14 -4.61 17.91
N ILE A 103 -8.12 -5.13 16.69
CA ILE A 103 -8.54 -6.48 16.34
C ILE A 103 -7.32 -7.34 16.01
N ARG A 104 -7.40 -8.63 16.26
CA ARG A 104 -6.37 -9.60 15.85
C ARG A 104 -6.81 -10.39 14.64
N ILE A 105 -5.95 -10.42 13.64
CA ILE A 105 -6.02 -11.36 12.51
C ILE A 105 -5.15 -12.56 12.90
N LYS A 106 -5.80 -13.70 13.16
CA LYS A 106 -5.11 -14.93 13.59
C LYS A 106 -4.37 -15.60 12.44
N GLN A 107 -3.35 -16.37 12.79
CA GLN A 107 -2.67 -17.23 11.83
C GLN A 107 -3.63 -18.26 11.23
N GLU A 108 -3.47 -18.50 9.95
CA GLU A 108 -4.25 -19.48 9.20
C GLU A 108 -3.77 -20.91 9.51
N THR A 109 -4.61 -21.70 10.12
CA THR A 109 -4.33 -23.11 10.43
C THR A 109 -5.25 -24.07 9.66
N ASN A 110 -6.40 -23.57 9.20
CA ASN A 110 -7.37 -24.32 8.42
C ASN A 110 -7.48 -23.74 7.01
N PRO A 111 -7.22 -24.49 5.93
CA PRO A 111 -7.29 -24.00 4.57
C PRO A 111 -8.70 -23.55 4.13
N ASP A 112 -9.75 -24.06 4.79
CA ASP A 112 -11.13 -23.70 4.50
C ASP A 112 -11.70 -22.64 5.43
N PHE A 113 -10.85 -22.02 6.27
CA PHE A 113 -11.25 -20.94 7.16
C PHE A 113 -10.34 -19.71 7.01
N ARG A 114 -10.86 -18.70 6.31
CA ARG A 114 -10.17 -17.42 6.00
C ARG A 114 -11.07 -16.26 6.41
N PRO A 115 -11.23 -16.02 7.73
CA PRO A 115 -12.09 -14.94 8.20
C PRO A 115 -11.53 -13.58 7.78
N LEU A 116 -12.42 -12.68 7.36
CA LEU A 116 -12.13 -11.29 7.05
C LEU A 116 -13.27 -10.37 7.52
N LEU A 117 -12.92 -9.11 7.73
CA LEU A 117 -13.91 -8.04 7.90
C LEU A 117 -14.05 -7.31 6.57
N PHE A 118 -15.25 -6.96 6.18
CA PHE A 118 -15.47 -6.35 4.86
C PHE A 118 -16.71 -5.46 4.80
N VAL A 119 -16.63 -4.46 3.92
CA VAL A 119 -17.82 -3.73 3.42
C VAL A 119 -18.27 -4.45 2.14
N PRO A 120 -19.46 -5.05 2.10
CA PRO A 120 -19.94 -5.78 0.93
C PRO A 120 -20.13 -4.88 -0.28
N ARG A 121 -19.97 -5.42 -1.48
CA ARG A 121 -20.09 -4.66 -2.72
C ARG A 121 -21.41 -3.89 -2.83
N THR A 122 -22.51 -4.44 -2.34
CA THR A 122 -23.83 -3.81 -2.36
C THR A 122 -23.91 -2.49 -1.59
N ARG A 123 -23.09 -2.29 -0.57
CA ARG A 123 -22.97 -1.02 0.16
C ARG A 123 -21.83 -0.15 -0.33
N LEU A 124 -20.89 -0.75 -1.04
CA LEU A 124 -19.69 -0.11 -1.54
C LEU A 124 -19.90 0.58 -2.89
N HIS A 125 -20.69 -0.05 -3.77
CA HIS A 125 -20.85 0.37 -5.16
C HIS A 125 -21.27 1.84 -5.28
N ASP A 126 -20.52 2.60 -6.10
CA ASP A 126 -20.66 4.05 -6.32
C ASP A 126 -20.62 4.93 -5.07
N SER A 127 -20.21 4.38 -3.94
CA SER A 127 -19.92 5.18 -2.75
C SER A 127 -18.54 5.86 -2.88
N PRO A 128 -18.25 6.89 -2.06
CA PRO A 128 -16.91 7.50 -2.01
C PRO A 128 -15.76 6.51 -1.75
N LEU A 129 -16.02 5.36 -1.08
CA LEU A 129 -15.02 4.32 -0.83
C LEU A 129 -14.73 3.45 -2.08
N ASP A 130 -15.64 3.45 -3.07
CA ASP A 130 -15.46 2.78 -4.37
C ASP A 130 -14.61 3.64 -5.31
N ILE A 131 -13.39 3.99 -4.89
CA ILE A 131 -12.48 4.85 -5.65
C ILE A 131 -12.06 4.11 -6.92
N LYS A 132 -12.42 4.65 -8.08
CA LYS A 132 -12.25 4.01 -9.40
C LYS A 132 -12.16 5.04 -10.52
N GLY A 133 -11.56 4.65 -11.64
CA GLY A 133 -11.47 5.45 -12.87
C GLY A 133 -10.18 6.25 -13.00
N VAL A 134 -10.11 6.98 -14.10
CA VAL A 134 -8.99 7.87 -14.44
C VAL A 134 -9.08 9.16 -13.62
N GLY A 135 -7.95 9.77 -13.33
CA GLY A 135 -7.89 11.06 -12.62
C GLY A 135 -8.12 10.94 -11.10
N LYS A 136 -8.26 9.74 -10.57
CA LYS A 136 -8.49 9.50 -9.14
C LYS A 136 -7.17 9.30 -8.39
N ALA A 137 -7.25 9.56 -7.08
CA ALA A 137 -6.17 9.32 -6.14
C ALA A 137 -6.71 8.55 -4.94
N VAL A 138 -5.83 7.83 -4.22
CA VAL A 138 -6.20 7.09 -3.02
C VAL A 138 -5.03 7.03 -2.05
N THR A 139 -5.34 7.14 -0.77
CA THR A 139 -4.45 6.74 0.32
C THR A 139 -5.15 5.72 1.19
N VAL A 140 -4.45 4.64 1.51
CA VAL A 140 -4.85 3.67 2.55
C VAL A 140 -3.81 3.71 3.64
N VAL A 141 -4.24 3.89 4.88
CA VAL A 141 -3.37 3.89 6.07
C VAL A 141 -3.86 2.83 7.04
N VAL A 142 -2.94 2.02 7.57
CA VAL A 142 -3.23 0.98 8.55
C VAL A 142 -2.22 1.05 9.69
N TRP A 143 -2.71 1.14 10.91
CA TRP A 143 -1.90 0.99 12.12
C TRP A 143 -1.93 -0.48 12.54
N ALA A 144 -0.77 -1.13 12.50
CA ALA A 144 -0.70 -2.56 12.70
C ALA A 144 0.55 -3.01 13.47
N ILE A 145 0.45 -4.16 14.12
CA ILE A 145 1.58 -4.92 14.66
C ILE A 145 1.65 -6.23 13.87
N ARG A 146 2.76 -6.49 13.21
CA ARG A 146 2.96 -7.67 12.40
C ARG A 146 3.57 -8.81 13.22
N GLU A 147 2.87 -9.92 13.33
CA GLU A 147 3.40 -11.18 13.88
C GLU A 147 4.04 -12.00 12.76
N SER A 148 3.36 -12.12 11.63
CA SER A 148 3.87 -12.79 10.44
C SER A 148 3.06 -12.40 9.19
N GLY A 149 3.44 -12.94 8.03
CA GLY A 149 2.74 -12.71 6.78
C GLY A 149 3.15 -11.42 6.08
N ASN A 150 2.83 -11.37 4.81
CA ASN A 150 3.20 -10.28 3.90
C ASN A 150 2.03 -9.85 3.01
N HIS A 151 0.82 -10.23 3.34
CA HIS A 151 -0.34 -10.02 2.48
C HIS A 151 -1.17 -8.80 2.89
N ALA A 152 -2.37 -8.66 2.32
CA ALA A 152 -3.14 -7.43 2.40
C ALA A 152 -3.54 -7.05 3.82
N LEU A 153 -3.40 -5.76 4.09
CA LEU A 153 -3.91 -5.10 5.28
C LEU A 153 -5.32 -4.55 5.05
N ALA A 154 -5.53 -3.83 3.94
CA ALA A 154 -6.84 -3.30 3.58
C ALA A 154 -6.89 -2.89 2.10
N GLY A 155 -8.09 -2.96 1.49
CA GLY A 155 -8.33 -2.49 0.13
C GLY A 155 -9.47 -3.20 -0.59
N ILE A 156 -9.71 -2.82 -1.84
CA ILE A 156 -10.61 -3.51 -2.76
C ILE A 156 -9.75 -4.40 -3.66
N TRP A 157 -9.56 -5.65 -3.23
CA TRP A 157 -8.67 -6.57 -3.92
C TRP A 157 -9.24 -7.97 -3.97
N HIS A 158 -9.96 -8.26 -5.05
CA HIS A 158 -10.58 -9.55 -5.30
C HIS A 158 -9.94 -10.18 -6.53
N GLU A 159 -9.25 -11.30 -6.35
CA GLU A 159 -8.48 -11.94 -7.43
C GLU A 159 -9.32 -12.82 -8.36
N GLY A 160 -10.60 -12.94 -8.09
CA GLY A 160 -11.49 -13.85 -8.83
C GLY A 160 -11.64 -15.20 -8.10
N THR A 161 -12.71 -15.90 -8.45
CA THR A 161 -13.10 -17.16 -7.80
C THR A 161 -12.88 -18.38 -8.67
N ASP A 162 -12.67 -18.20 -9.96
CA ASP A 162 -12.70 -19.26 -10.95
C ASP A 162 -11.34 -19.96 -11.13
N LEU A 163 -10.32 -19.52 -10.37
CA LEU A 163 -8.99 -20.13 -10.38
C LEU A 163 -8.91 -21.51 -9.74
N LYS A 164 -10.06 -22.13 -9.45
CA LYS A 164 -10.15 -23.50 -8.93
C LYS A 164 -9.55 -24.54 -9.88
N GLU A 165 -9.69 -24.31 -11.16
CA GLU A 165 -9.27 -25.22 -12.21
C GLU A 165 -8.23 -24.53 -13.10
N LYS A 166 -6.98 -24.56 -12.65
CA LYS A 166 -5.86 -23.98 -13.37
C LYS A 166 -5.49 -24.83 -14.60
N THR A 167 -6.27 -24.69 -15.65
CA THR A 167 -5.74 -25.03 -16.99
C THR A 167 -5.10 -23.77 -17.59
N THR A 168 -4.14 -23.94 -18.49
CA THR A 168 -3.45 -22.81 -19.14
C THR A 168 -4.44 -21.87 -19.87
N GLU A 169 -5.53 -22.40 -20.40
CA GLU A 169 -6.60 -21.62 -21.02
C GLU A 169 -7.45 -20.86 -19.99
N THR A 170 -7.68 -21.45 -18.85
CA THR A 170 -8.49 -20.86 -17.78
C THR A 170 -7.74 -19.69 -17.13
N ILE A 171 -6.43 -19.78 -16.98
CA ILE A 171 -5.60 -18.69 -16.43
C ILE A 171 -5.72 -17.43 -17.28
N ALA A 172 -5.66 -17.54 -18.59
CA ALA A 172 -5.77 -16.38 -19.48
C ALA A 172 -7.14 -15.69 -19.43
N LYS A 173 -8.21 -16.42 -19.12
CA LYS A 173 -9.59 -15.89 -19.07
C LYS A 173 -10.01 -15.37 -17.70
N VAL A 174 -9.42 -15.85 -16.62
CA VAL A 174 -9.99 -15.79 -15.28
C VAL A 174 -9.17 -14.94 -14.32
N GLU A 175 -7.92 -14.66 -14.61
CA GLU A 175 -7.10 -13.80 -13.78
C GLU A 175 -7.43 -12.30 -13.88
N ARG A 176 -8.43 -11.93 -14.65
CA ARG A 176 -9.06 -10.62 -14.56
C ARG A 176 -9.93 -10.58 -13.32
N GLY A 177 -9.28 -10.46 -12.17
CA GLY A 177 -9.97 -10.22 -10.91
C GLY A 177 -10.65 -8.86 -10.90
N GLN A 178 -11.15 -8.51 -9.74
CA GLN A 178 -11.85 -7.25 -9.49
C GLN A 178 -11.02 -6.39 -8.55
N ARG A 179 -9.73 -6.25 -8.87
CA ARG A 179 -8.76 -5.51 -8.08
C ARG A 179 -8.85 -4.03 -8.42
N GLN A 180 -8.89 -3.16 -7.42
CA GLN A 180 -8.85 -1.71 -7.59
C GLN A 180 -7.58 -1.15 -6.95
N TYR A 181 -7.50 -1.15 -5.63
CA TYR A 181 -6.36 -0.70 -4.85
C TYR A 181 -6.25 -1.48 -3.55
N ALA A 182 -5.04 -1.69 -3.06
CA ALA A 182 -4.82 -2.30 -1.75
C ALA A 182 -3.44 -1.99 -1.18
N LEU A 183 -3.38 -1.97 0.14
CA LEU A 183 -2.17 -1.91 0.93
C LEU A 183 -1.84 -3.29 1.48
N PHE A 184 -0.58 -3.70 1.33
CA PHE A 184 -0.05 -4.98 1.78
C PHE A 184 1.09 -4.79 2.78
N ALA A 185 1.30 -5.78 3.63
CA ALA A 185 2.47 -5.85 4.51
C ALA A 185 3.68 -6.45 3.79
N GLY A 186 3.86 -6.10 2.51
CA GLY A 186 5.07 -6.34 1.73
C GLY A 186 5.08 -7.50 0.77
N LEU A 187 4.06 -7.69 -0.06
CA LEU A 187 4.09 -8.66 -1.18
C LEU A 187 5.51 -8.88 -1.71
N ASN A 188 6.16 -10.01 -1.47
CA ASN A 188 7.54 -10.38 -1.82
C ASN A 188 8.67 -9.64 -1.08
N LYS A 189 8.38 -8.63 -0.29
CA LYS A 189 9.33 -8.02 0.65
C LYS A 189 8.64 -7.91 2.01
N GLU A 190 8.61 -9.02 2.72
CA GLU A 190 7.89 -9.17 3.99
C GLU A 190 8.23 -8.05 4.97
N GLY A 191 7.20 -7.40 5.48
CA GLY A 191 7.33 -6.32 6.44
C GLY A 191 7.38 -4.92 5.84
N SER A 192 7.56 -4.76 4.52
CA SER A 192 7.45 -3.43 3.90
C SER A 192 5.99 -3.01 3.73
N ALA A 193 5.72 -1.72 3.65
CA ALA A 193 4.43 -1.23 3.17
C ALA A 193 4.44 -1.30 1.63
N CYS A 194 3.52 -2.08 1.05
CA CYS A 194 3.42 -2.26 -0.39
C CYS A 194 2.10 -1.73 -0.91
N GLY A 195 2.16 -0.71 -1.76
CA GLY A 195 1.02 -0.18 -2.50
C GLY A 195 0.78 -0.95 -3.79
N HIS A 196 -0.48 -1.20 -4.11
CA HIS A 196 -0.88 -1.85 -5.34
C HIS A 196 -2.16 -1.22 -5.90
N VAL A 197 -2.15 -0.88 -7.18
CA VAL A 197 -3.30 -0.37 -7.93
C VAL A 197 -3.44 -1.19 -9.19
N SER A 198 -4.66 -1.47 -9.63
CA SER A 198 -4.93 -2.15 -10.89
C SER A 198 -5.73 -1.25 -11.82
N GLU A 199 -5.38 -1.25 -13.11
CA GLU A 199 -6.10 -0.53 -14.15
C GLU A 199 -7.28 -1.34 -14.72
N ASN A 200 -7.11 -2.64 -14.80
CA ASN A 200 -8.03 -3.51 -15.56
C ASN A 200 -8.66 -4.62 -14.71
N GLY A 201 -8.49 -4.58 -13.38
CA GLY A 201 -8.96 -5.60 -12.43
C GLY A 201 -8.01 -6.76 -12.23
N ALA A 202 -7.03 -6.94 -13.10
CA ALA A 202 -5.89 -7.83 -12.90
C ALA A 202 -4.89 -7.24 -11.89
N SER A 203 -3.81 -7.91 -11.56
CA SER A 203 -2.77 -7.25 -10.76
C SER A 203 -2.18 -6.06 -11.55
N SER A 204 -1.70 -5.01 -10.86
CA SER A 204 -1.11 -3.83 -11.52
C SER A 204 0.01 -4.20 -12.48
N PHE A 205 0.63 -5.33 -12.23
CA PHE A 205 1.63 -5.93 -13.08
C PHE A 205 1.22 -7.38 -13.25
N THR A 206 1.52 -7.93 -14.38
CA THR A 206 1.37 -9.36 -14.58
C THR A 206 2.13 -10.11 -13.49
N ASN A 207 1.88 -11.39 -13.31
CA ASN A 207 2.58 -12.23 -12.33
C ASN A 207 4.12 -12.10 -12.41
N LYS A 208 4.64 -11.71 -13.55
CA LYS A 208 6.07 -11.53 -13.78
C LYS A 208 6.64 -10.25 -13.17
N TYR A 209 5.82 -9.21 -13.01
CA TYR A 209 6.18 -8.00 -12.28
C TYR A 209 5.79 -8.03 -10.81
N ALA A 210 5.12 -9.06 -10.36
CA ALA A 210 4.63 -9.17 -8.99
C ALA A 210 5.73 -8.99 -7.93
N LEU A 211 6.96 -9.39 -8.26
CA LEU A 211 8.12 -9.25 -7.38
C LEU A 211 8.63 -7.81 -7.22
N HIS A 212 8.28 -6.92 -8.13
CA HIS A 212 8.82 -5.56 -8.23
C HIS A 212 7.79 -4.48 -7.92
N LYS A 213 6.77 -4.80 -7.12
CA LYS A 213 5.75 -3.84 -6.69
C LYS A 213 6.33 -2.77 -5.77
N CYS A 214 5.65 -1.63 -5.75
CA CYS A 214 6.01 -0.51 -4.90
C CYS A 214 6.05 -0.93 -3.42
N ASN A 215 7.23 -0.94 -2.83
CA ASN A 215 7.44 -1.25 -1.42
C ASN A 215 8.24 -0.16 -0.74
N SER A 216 7.92 0.14 0.52
CA SER A 216 8.78 1.00 1.36
C SER A 216 10.21 0.45 1.42
N ALA A 217 11.19 1.31 1.67
CA ALA A 217 12.56 0.89 1.88
C ALA A 217 12.71 0.10 3.18
N GLU A 218 12.15 0.64 4.25
CA GLU A 218 12.18 0.04 5.57
C GLU A 218 11.21 -1.14 5.72
N LEU A 219 11.50 -2.01 6.69
CA LEU A 219 10.71 -3.20 7.02
C LEU A 219 10.19 -3.09 8.45
N SER A 220 8.92 -3.43 8.65
CA SER A 220 8.35 -3.56 9.98
C SER A 220 8.95 -4.78 10.70
N PRO A 221 9.27 -4.67 11.99
CA PRO A 221 9.71 -5.81 12.78
C PRO A 221 8.58 -6.86 12.91
N LYS A 222 8.98 -8.12 13.13
CA LYS A 222 8.06 -9.15 13.63
C LYS A 222 7.95 -9.04 15.14
N VAL A 223 6.74 -9.15 15.66
CA VAL A 223 6.46 -9.21 17.09
C VAL A 223 5.99 -10.63 17.42
N PRO A 224 6.49 -11.26 18.47
CA PRO A 224 6.02 -12.58 18.87
C PRO A 224 4.50 -12.60 19.12
N ALA A 225 3.86 -13.72 18.77
CA ALA A 225 2.41 -13.89 18.90
C ALA A 225 1.93 -13.89 20.37
N ASP A 226 2.83 -14.18 21.30
CA ASP A 226 2.66 -14.20 22.76
C ASP A 226 3.28 -12.98 23.46
N ALA A 227 3.57 -11.91 22.70
CA ALA A 227 4.14 -10.69 23.26
C ALA A 227 3.25 -10.10 24.35
N SER A 228 3.88 -9.57 25.40
CA SER A 228 3.16 -8.94 26.51
C SER A 228 2.45 -7.64 26.06
N PRO A 229 1.42 -7.19 26.79
CA PRO A 229 0.74 -5.92 26.49
C PRO A 229 1.69 -4.72 26.40
N GLU A 230 2.74 -4.69 27.23
CA GLU A 230 3.74 -3.62 27.23
C GLU A 230 4.59 -3.61 25.96
N VAL A 231 4.91 -4.79 25.42
CA VAL A 231 5.61 -4.94 24.14
C VAL A 231 4.69 -4.51 22.99
N LEU A 232 3.43 -4.98 23.01
CA LEU A 232 2.44 -4.61 22.00
C LEU A 232 2.21 -3.09 21.97
N ALA A 233 2.08 -2.43 23.11
CA ALA A 233 1.87 -0.99 23.20
C ALA A 233 2.97 -0.17 22.50
N LYS A 234 4.20 -0.68 22.44
CA LYS A 234 5.37 -0.02 21.84
C LYS A 234 5.65 -0.49 20.40
N SER A 235 4.89 -1.44 19.88
CA SER A 235 5.21 -2.12 18.62
C SER A 235 4.36 -1.66 17.44
N TRP A 236 3.47 -0.71 17.64
CA TRP A 236 2.61 -0.20 16.58
C TRP A 236 3.40 0.44 15.46
N GLN A 237 3.12 0.02 14.24
CA GLN A 237 3.69 0.56 13.01
C GLN A 237 2.57 1.16 12.16
N THR A 238 2.91 2.14 11.35
CA THR A 238 1.97 2.76 10.41
C THR A 238 2.37 2.38 9.00
N PHE A 239 1.56 1.54 8.37
CA PHE A 239 1.67 1.19 6.97
C PHE A 239 0.78 2.12 6.17
N ALA A 240 1.28 2.63 5.05
CA ALA A 240 0.43 3.36 4.13
C ALA A 240 0.84 3.13 2.67
N MET A 241 -0.12 3.35 1.78
CA MET A 241 0.12 3.54 0.36
C MET A 241 -0.54 4.85 -0.09
N THR A 242 0.09 5.53 -1.02
CA THR A 242 -0.52 6.63 -1.76
C THR A 242 -0.45 6.32 -3.25
N PHE A 243 -1.53 6.65 -3.97
CA PHE A 243 -1.54 6.74 -5.43
C PHE A 243 -2.14 8.08 -5.83
N ASP A 244 -1.47 8.76 -6.75
CA ASP A 244 -1.95 10.00 -7.34
C ASP A 244 -1.80 9.92 -8.86
N SER A 245 -2.91 9.92 -9.58
CA SER A 245 -2.92 9.91 -11.03
C SER A 245 -2.33 11.18 -11.68
N LYS A 246 -2.26 12.30 -10.95
CA LYS A 246 -1.64 13.54 -11.47
C LYS A 246 -0.14 13.41 -11.57
N THR A 247 0.48 12.83 -10.55
CA THR A 247 1.92 12.54 -10.52
C THR A 247 2.24 11.17 -11.12
N GLN A 248 1.23 10.33 -11.35
CA GLN A 248 1.37 8.96 -11.82
C GLN A 248 2.24 8.07 -10.92
N LEU A 249 2.21 8.32 -9.61
CA LEU A 249 3.06 7.64 -8.65
C LEU A 249 2.25 6.80 -7.67
N ILE A 250 2.71 5.56 -7.47
CA ILE A 250 2.35 4.73 -6.32
C ILE A 250 3.53 4.78 -5.34
N THR A 251 3.26 5.07 -4.07
CA THR A 251 4.28 5.13 -3.03
C THR A 251 3.87 4.27 -1.84
N GLY A 252 4.79 3.41 -1.39
CA GLY A 252 4.66 2.67 -0.13
C GLY A 252 5.35 3.42 1.02
N TRP A 253 4.71 3.52 2.17
CA TRP A 253 5.17 4.28 3.33
C TRP A 253 5.13 3.41 4.58
N LEU A 254 6.23 3.31 5.29
CA LEU A 254 6.28 2.72 6.62
C LEU A 254 6.69 3.78 7.62
N ASN A 255 5.90 3.97 8.67
CA ASN A 255 6.17 4.94 9.74
C ASN A 255 6.37 6.37 9.24
N GLY A 256 5.63 6.76 8.21
CA GLY A 256 5.74 8.06 7.58
C GLY A 256 6.95 8.23 6.64
N GLN A 257 7.72 7.16 6.42
CA GLN A 257 8.91 7.16 5.56
C GLN A 257 8.65 6.31 4.31
N SER A 258 8.83 6.91 3.13
CA SER A 258 8.77 6.18 1.87
C SER A 258 10.08 5.47 1.56
N GLY A 259 11.18 6.21 1.69
CA GLY A 259 12.52 5.79 1.33
C GLY A 259 12.69 5.45 -0.14
N ASP A 260 13.91 5.44 -0.61
CA ASP A 260 14.24 4.97 -1.94
C ASP A 260 14.42 3.46 -1.93
N ARG A 261 13.84 2.81 -2.92
CA ARG A 261 14.09 1.39 -3.18
C ARG A 261 14.48 1.19 -4.64
N TRP A 262 15.67 0.69 -4.85
CA TRP A 262 16.24 0.45 -6.16
C TRP A 262 16.42 -1.05 -6.40
N LEU A 263 16.18 -1.47 -7.62
CA LEU A 263 16.54 -2.78 -8.14
C LEU A 263 17.80 -2.63 -8.99
N ASP A 264 18.92 -3.10 -8.47
CA ASP A 264 20.19 -3.08 -9.18
C ASP A 264 20.27 -4.19 -10.23
N ASN A 265 20.93 -3.89 -11.35
CA ASN A 265 21.13 -4.82 -12.46
C ASN A 265 19.84 -5.48 -12.95
N PRO A 266 18.82 -4.69 -13.32
CA PRO A 266 17.51 -5.23 -13.66
C PRO A 266 17.52 -6.20 -14.84
N GLN A 267 18.50 -6.11 -15.76
CA GLN A 267 18.64 -7.05 -16.85
C GLN A 267 19.02 -8.48 -16.38
N LYS A 268 19.61 -8.62 -15.19
CA LYS A 268 19.94 -9.91 -14.59
C LYS A 268 18.78 -10.52 -13.82
N ASP A 269 17.76 -9.73 -13.49
CA ASP A 269 16.54 -10.22 -12.91
C ASP A 269 15.72 -10.96 -13.96
N LYS A 270 15.47 -12.25 -13.72
CA LYS A 270 14.83 -13.14 -14.70
C LYS A 270 13.43 -12.66 -15.11
N LEU A 271 12.69 -12.07 -14.20
CA LEU A 271 11.34 -11.62 -14.46
C LEU A 271 11.36 -10.31 -15.23
N LEU A 272 12.19 -9.36 -14.82
CA LEU A 272 12.30 -8.08 -15.48
C LEU A 272 12.94 -8.18 -16.85
N SER A 273 13.99 -8.98 -17.02
CA SER A 273 14.62 -9.17 -18.33
C SER A 273 13.67 -9.83 -19.33
N PHE A 274 12.85 -10.79 -18.88
CA PHE A 274 11.82 -11.37 -19.72
C PHE A 274 10.77 -10.30 -20.12
N ALA A 275 10.32 -9.50 -19.18
CA ALA A 275 9.37 -8.44 -19.42
C ALA A 275 9.94 -7.37 -20.37
N ALA A 276 11.15 -6.89 -20.12
CA ALA A 276 11.84 -5.91 -20.97
C ALA A 276 12.03 -6.42 -22.41
N ASN A 277 12.41 -7.68 -22.58
CA ASN A 277 12.58 -8.29 -23.89
C ASN A 277 11.23 -8.40 -24.63
N ALA A 278 10.18 -8.85 -23.96
CA ALA A 278 8.87 -8.96 -24.58
C ALA A 278 8.30 -7.57 -24.97
N TRP A 279 8.50 -6.56 -24.12
CA TRP A 279 8.15 -5.18 -24.42
C TRP A 279 8.91 -4.63 -25.62
N LEU A 280 10.22 -4.81 -25.66
CA LEU A 280 11.07 -4.37 -26.78
C LEU A 280 10.58 -5.03 -28.08
N GLN A 281 10.33 -6.33 -28.07
CA GLN A 281 9.77 -7.05 -29.22
C GLN A 281 8.38 -6.57 -29.59
N GLY A 282 7.52 -6.25 -28.62
CA GLY A 282 6.18 -5.71 -28.86
C GLY A 282 6.18 -4.31 -29.45
N ARG A 283 7.20 -3.49 -29.15
CA ARG A 283 7.39 -2.18 -29.80
C ARG A 283 7.98 -2.28 -31.21
N LEU A 284 8.87 -3.25 -31.43
CA LEU A 284 9.54 -3.43 -32.71
C LEU A 284 8.66 -4.17 -33.72
N ALA A 285 7.76 -5.01 -33.26
CA ALA A 285 6.81 -5.77 -34.09
C ALA A 285 5.49 -5.92 -33.33
N LYS A 286 4.35 -5.57 -33.93
CA LYS A 286 3.05 -5.91 -33.36
C LYS A 286 3.00 -7.42 -33.19
N ILE A 287 3.00 -7.89 -31.94
CA ILE A 287 2.92 -9.32 -31.64
C ILE A 287 1.45 -9.75 -31.71
N PRO A 288 1.07 -10.61 -32.66
CA PRO A 288 -0.29 -11.10 -32.75
C PRO A 288 -0.69 -11.82 -31.45
N GLY A 289 -1.88 -11.50 -30.92
CA GLY A 289 -2.42 -12.12 -29.72
C GLY A 289 -1.92 -11.55 -28.39
N LEU A 290 -1.15 -10.48 -28.37
CA LEU A 290 -0.95 -9.66 -27.17
C LEU A 290 -2.29 -9.03 -26.78
N GLN A 291 -2.80 -9.38 -25.62
CA GLN A 291 -4.03 -8.85 -25.06
C GLN A 291 -3.75 -8.11 -23.77
N GLU A 292 -4.58 -7.10 -23.47
CA GLU A 292 -4.56 -6.43 -22.18
C GLU A 292 -4.87 -7.42 -21.06
N GLY A 293 -4.17 -7.30 -19.94
CA GLY A 293 -4.40 -8.06 -18.73
C GLY A 293 -3.26 -8.98 -18.34
N GLU A 294 -3.50 -9.86 -17.38
CA GLU A 294 -2.54 -10.86 -16.90
C GLU A 294 -2.36 -12.04 -17.87
N ASP A 295 -2.23 -11.78 -19.11
CA ASP A 295 -1.86 -12.78 -20.10
C ASP A 295 -0.38 -13.19 -19.86
N PRO A 296 0.02 -14.46 -20.06
CA PRO A 296 1.43 -14.87 -20.11
C PRO A 296 2.25 -14.09 -21.14
N LYS A 297 1.58 -13.44 -22.09
CA LYS A 297 2.18 -12.45 -22.99
C LYS A 297 1.85 -11.06 -22.49
N PHE A 298 2.83 -10.37 -21.96
CA PHE A 298 2.67 -9.02 -21.47
C PHE A 298 2.34 -8.02 -22.57
N PRO A 299 1.28 -7.21 -22.46
CA PRO A 299 1.08 -6.09 -23.34
C PRO A 299 2.15 -5.02 -23.07
N ALA A 300 2.55 -4.32 -24.13
CA ALA A 300 3.66 -3.36 -24.07
C ALA A 300 3.42 -2.20 -23.10
N ASP A 301 2.18 -1.78 -22.93
CA ASP A 301 1.74 -0.69 -22.06
C ASP A 301 1.77 -1.04 -20.56
N GLN A 302 1.87 -2.30 -20.20
CA GLN A 302 1.99 -2.75 -18.80
C GLN A 302 3.43 -2.80 -18.29
N TYR A 303 4.40 -2.43 -19.12
CA TYR A 303 5.81 -2.40 -18.67
C TYR A 303 6.16 -1.08 -18.00
N TYR A 304 6.94 -1.20 -16.95
CA TYR A 304 7.57 -0.05 -16.34
C TYR A 304 8.59 0.57 -17.30
N ASN A 305 8.20 1.65 -17.95
CA ASN A 305 9.01 2.40 -18.87
C ASN A 305 8.87 3.90 -18.60
N PRO A 306 9.42 4.35 -17.46
CA PRO A 306 9.30 5.76 -17.09
C PRO A 306 9.97 6.67 -18.11
N PRO A 307 9.47 7.91 -18.27
CA PRO A 307 10.15 8.90 -19.09
C PRO A 307 11.54 9.22 -18.52
N GLU A 308 12.51 9.40 -19.40
CA GLU A 308 13.84 9.88 -19.05
C GLU A 308 14.02 11.29 -19.64
N ASP A 309 13.87 12.31 -18.81
CA ASP A 309 14.13 13.69 -19.19
C ASP A 309 15.60 14.07 -18.92
N LYS A 310 15.83 15.05 -18.06
CA LYS A 310 17.16 15.45 -17.64
C LYS A 310 17.63 14.62 -16.45
N PRO A 311 18.91 14.20 -16.42
CA PRO A 311 19.44 13.51 -15.26
C PRO A 311 19.42 14.43 -14.02
N VAL A 312 19.00 13.89 -12.89
CA VAL A 312 19.03 14.57 -11.58
C VAL A 312 20.47 14.68 -11.08
N LYS A 313 21.29 13.68 -11.42
CA LYS A 313 22.70 13.61 -11.06
C LYS A 313 23.52 12.93 -12.16
N VAL A 314 24.72 13.45 -12.42
CA VAL A 314 25.71 12.84 -13.28
C VAL A 314 26.98 12.62 -12.48
N THR A 315 27.49 11.38 -12.48
CA THR A 315 28.75 11.03 -11.83
C THR A 315 29.69 10.44 -12.90
N VAL A 316 30.85 11.04 -13.06
CA VAL A 316 31.88 10.52 -13.97
C VAL A 316 32.54 9.32 -13.31
N LEU A 317 32.48 8.16 -13.94
CA LEU A 317 33.07 6.90 -13.46
C LEU A 317 34.51 6.72 -13.97
N ALA A 318 34.77 7.11 -15.22
CA ALA A 318 36.07 7.09 -15.83
C ALA A 318 36.13 8.18 -16.92
N ALA A 319 37.31 8.75 -17.15
CA ALA A 319 37.55 9.72 -18.20
C ALA A 319 38.93 9.47 -18.82
N GLU A 320 38.96 9.41 -20.14
CA GLU A 320 40.13 9.36 -21.00
C GLU A 320 40.08 10.52 -22.00
N GLU A 321 41.07 10.66 -22.83
CA GLU A 321 41.22 11.82 -23.73
C GLU A 321 39.96 12.09 -24.60
N THR A 322 39.35 11.06 -25.14
CA THR A 322 38.20 11.18 -26.04
C THR A 322 36.93 10.46 -25.52
N THR A 323 37.09 9.65 -24.46
CA THR A 323 36.00 8.79 -23.97
C THR A 323 35.83 8.96 -22.48
N ARG A 324 34.56 9.08 -22.02
CA ARG A 324 34.22 9.07 -20.61
C ARG A 324 33.04 8.16 -20.35
N GLN A 325 33.03 7.56 -19.18
CA GLN A 325 31.90 6.81 -18.65
C GLN A 325 31.20 7.63 -17.57
N GLU A 326 29.89 7.74 -17.67
CA GLU A 326 29.05 8.48 -16.74
C GLU A 326 27.97 7.55 -16.17
N LEU A 327 27.71 7.67 -14.86
CA LEU A 327 26.47 7.20 -14.24
C LEU A 327 25.51 8.39 -14.21
N ARG A 328 24.44 8.30 -14.99
CA ARG A 328 23.35 9.27 -15.00
C ARG A 328 22.18 8.74 -14.17
N GLU A 329 21.79 9.47 -13.15
CA GLU A 329 20.63 9.18 -12.32
C GLU A 329 19.47 10.04 -12.76
N TYR A 330 18.39 9.39 -13.18
CA TYR A 330 17.10 10.00 -13.52
C TYR A 330 16.09 9.77 -12.41
N ALA A 331 14.88 10.30 -12.54
CA ALA A 331 13.84 10.15 -11.53
C ALA A 331 13.54 8.69 -11.17
N PHE A 332 13.64 7.76 -12.15
CA PHE A 332 13.25 6.35 -11.96
C PHE A 332 14.30 5.35 -12.45
N THR A 333 15.38 5.82 -13.12
CA THR A 333 16.41 4.95 -13.67
C THR A 333 17.80 5.42 -13.30
N LYS A 334 18.76 4.50 -13.20
CA LYS A 334 20.19 4.79 -13.22
C LYS A 334 20.77 4.13 -14.46
N VAL A 335 21.47 4.91 -15.26
CA VAL A 335 21.99 4.50 -16.57
C VAL A 335 23.49 4.79 -16.63
N LYS A 336 24.26 3.77 -17.00
CA LYS A 336 25.68 3.94 -17.33
C LYS A 336 25.79 4.30 -18.80
N VAL A 337 26.42 5.42 -19.10
CA VAL A 337 26.56 5.96 -20.46
C VAL A 337 28.03 6.08 -20.81
N THR A 338 28.40 5.64 -22.00
CA THR A 338 29.71 5.91 -22.59
C THR A 338 29.58 7.03 -23.60
N VAL A 339 30.37 8.09 -23.43
CA VAL A 339 30.43 9.24 -24.32
C VAL A 339 31.80 9.27 -24.99
N THR A 340 31.83 9.21 -26.31
CA THR A 340 33.07 9.29 -27.11
C THR A 340 32.98 10.48 -28.06
N ASN A 341 33.97 11.35 -28.02
CA ASN A 341 34.00 12.60 -28.79
C ASN A 341 32.73 13.45 -28.59
N GLY A 342 32.20 13.47 -27.36
CA GLY A 342 31.00 14.25 -27.01
C GLY A 342 29.68 13.61 -27.41
N GLN A 343 29.68 12.44 -28.02
CA GLN A 343 28.49 11.69 -28.41
C GLN A 343 28.29 10.45 -27.57
N GLU A 344 27.03 10.14 -27.22
CA GLU A 344 26.67 8.91 -26.53
C GLU A 344 26.84 7.71 -27.49
N THR A 345 27.74 6.79 -27.14
CA THR A 345 28.07 5.62 -27.97
C THR A 345 27.59 4.30 -27.34
N ALA A 346 27.34 4.28 -26.05
CA ALA A 346 26.76 3.10 -25.37
C ALA A 346 25.92 3.52 -24.18
N ARG A 347 24.89 2.71 -23.87
CA ARG A 347 23.94 2.93 -22.78
C ARG A 347 23.55 1.61 -22.13
N GLU A 348 23.66 1.55 -20.82
CA GLU A 348 23.31 0.38 -20.01
C GLU A 348 22.44 0.79 -18.83
N LEU A 349 21.27 0.15 -18.67
CA LEU A 349 20.42 0.33 -17.50
C LEU A 349 21.05 -0.36 -16.28
N VAL A 350 21.38 0.41 -15.25
CA VAL A 350 22.07 -0.07 -14.04
C VAL A 350 21.09 -0.35 -12.89
N ALA A 351 20.07 0.50 -12.73
CA ALA A 351 19.07 0.30 -11.71
C ALA A 351 17.71 0.89 -12.08
N LEU A 352 16.65 0.30 -11.50
CA LEU A 352 15.28 0.82 -11.54
C LEU A 352 14.81 1.22 -10.14
N ARG A 353 14.16 2.37 -10.03
CA ARG A 353 13.51 2.81 -8.78
C ARG A 353 12.18 2.10 -8.62
N LEU A 354 11.96 1.50 -7.47
CA LEU A 354 10.77 0.70 -7.16
C LEU A 354 9.87 1.34 -6.09
N ASN A 355 10.31 2.44 -5.48
CA ASN A 355 9.50 3.22 -4.57
C ASN A 355 9.97 4.69 -4.55
N PRO A 356 9.17 5.65 -5.04
CA PRO A 356 7.86 5.47 -5.66
C PRO A 356 7.93 4.74 -6.99
N TRP A 357 6.83 4.07 -7.35
CA TRP A 357 6.67 3.38 -8.63
C TRP A 357 5.89 4.28 -9.59
N TRP A 358 6.40 4.44 -10.82
CA TRP A 358 5.69 5.14 -11.87
C TRP A 358 4.58 4.25 -12.45
N TYR A 359 3.32 4.75 -12.42
CA TYR A 359 2.14 4.02 -12.86
C TYR A 359 1.18 4.97 -13.56
N PRO A 360 1.31 5.15 -14.89
CA PRO A 360 0.58 6.15 -15.67
C PRO A 360 -0.83 5.69 -16.07
N HIS A 361 -1.53 5.03 -15.16
CA HIS A 361 -2.84 4.43 -15.40
C HIS A 361 -3.85 4.89 -14.36
N GLY A 362 -5.12 4.61 -14.61
CA GLY A 362 -6.20 4.83 -13.66
C GLY A 362 -6.37 3.69 -12.67
N ILE A 363 -7.43 3.78 -11.87
CA ILE A 363 -7.88 2.72 -10.98
C ILE A 363 -9.00 1.96 -11.69
N TYR A 364 -8.97 0.63 -11.66
CA TYR A 364 -9.95 -0.24 -12.31
C TYR A 364 -11.38 0.19 -11.99
N GLN A 365 -12.18 0.27 -13.04
CA GLN A 365 -13.61 0.55 -12.98
C GLN A 365 -14.38 -0.72 -13.36
N PRO A 366 -15.08 -1.36 -12.41
CA PRO A 366 -15.95 -2.48 -12.70
C PRO A 366 -17.02 -2.14 -13.75
N LYS A 367 -17.36 -3.09 -14.62
CA LYS A 367 -18.26 -2.86 -15.76
C LYS A 367 -19.74 -2.71 -15.38
N SER A 368 -20.15 -3.22 -14.23
CA SER A 368 -21.53 -3.21 -13.76
C SER A 368 -21.62 -3.20 -12.24
N ASP A 369 -22.80 -2.94 -11.73
CA ASP A 369 -23.10 -2.90 -10.29
C ASP A 369 -22.87 -4.23 -9.59
N GLY A 370 -23.11 -5.35 -10.30
CA GLY A 370 -22.88 -6.71 -9.80
C GLY A 370 -21.43 -7.15 -9.85
N THR A 371 -20.52 -6.37 -10.46
CA THR A 371 -19.10 -6.66 -10.54
C THR A 371 -18.30 -5.75 -9.60
N GLY A 372 -17.09 -6.15 -9.25
CA GLY A 372 -16.26 -5.44 -8.30
C GLY A 372 -16.17 -6.17 -6.97
N GLY A 373 -15.01 -6.05 -6.33
CA GLY A 373 -14.74 -6.66 -5.04
C GLY A 373 -15.32 -5.86 -3.87
N PRO A 374 -15.47 -6.49 -2.69
CA PRO A 374 -15.70 -5.79 -1.44
C PRO A 374 -14.45 -5.03 -1.00
N PHE A 375 -14.62 -4.02 -0.14
CA PHE A 375 -13.50 -3.49 0.64
C PHE A 375 -13.23 -4.42 1.82
N THR A 376 -12.01 -4.88 1.98
CA THR A 376 -11.66 -5.89 2.99
C THR A 376 -10.58 -5.37 3.93
N ILE A 377 -10.58 -5.86 5.18
CA ILE A 377 -9.58 -5.56 6.22
C ILE A 377 -8.99 -6.86 6.74
N GLY A 378 -7.66 -6.90 6.86
CA GLY A 378 -6.88 -8.02 7.35
C GLY A 378 -6.61 -9.11 6.32
N ARG A 379 -7.37 -9.16 5.25
CA ARG A 379 -7.20 -10.09 4.13
C ARG A 379 -7.71 -9.50 2.84
N VAL A 380 -7.34 -10.12 1.73
CA VAL A 380 -8.01 -9.97 0.44
C VAL A 380 -8.61 -11.31 0.02
N ILE A 381 -9.50 -11.29 -0.94
CA ILE A 381 -10.02 -12.52 -1.56
C ILE A 381 -8.97 -13.01 -2.54
N HIS A 382 -8.26 -14.07 -2.15
CA HIS A 382 -7.14 -14.62 -2.88
C HIS A 382 -7.50 -15.95 -3.54
N SER A 383 -7.27 -16.05 -4.81
CA SER A 383 -7.59 -17.23 -5.62
C SER A 383 -6.91 -18.52 -5.15
N SER A 384 -5.71 -18.44 -4.61
CA SER A 384 -4.99 -19.61 -4.10
C SER A 384 -5.42 -20.02 -2.68
N ARG A 385 -6.39 -19.33 -2.09
CA ARG A 385 -6.90 -19.56 -0.72
C ARG A 385 -5.83 -19.50 0.38
N GLY A 386 -4.70 -18.97 0.09
CA GLY A 386 -3.59 -18.89 1.02
C GLY A 386 -3.12 -17.47 1.19
N VAL A 387 -2.32 -17.29 2.21
CA VAL A 387 -1.56 -16.08 2.54
C VAL A 387 -2.42 -14.98 3.15
N GLY A 388 -2.19 -14.73 4.42
CA GLY A 388 -2.78 -13.63 5.16
C GLY A 388 -1.72 -12.86 5.91
N PHE A 389 -2.07 -11.64 6.29
CA PHE A 389 -1.46 -10.93 7.38
C PHE A 389 -1.83 -11.65 8.69
N THR A 390 -0.89 -11.72 9.62
CA THR A 390 -1.14 -12.18 10.99
C THR A 390 -0.61 -11.13 11.93
N GLY A 391 -1.43 -10.72 12.89
CA GLY A 391 -1.07 -9.69 13.85
C GLY A 391 -2.27 -8.84 14.26
N TRP A 392 -2.00 -7.65 14.78
CA TRP A 392 -2.99 -6.73 15.28
C TRP A 392 -3.20 -5.56 14.32
N ILE A 393 -4.45 -5.14 14.14
CA ILE A 393 -4.83 -3.95 13.39
C ILE A 393 -5.57 -3.02 14.36
N GLY A 394 -5.01 -1.83 14.59
CA GLY A 394 -5.54 -0.84 15.53
C GLY A 394 -6.30 0.30 14.87
N GLY A 395 -6.23 0.41 13.54
CA GLY A 395 -6.99 1.39 12.77
C GLY A 395 -6.76 1.22 11.28
N VAL A 396 -7.78 1.58 10.48
CA VAL A 396 -7.74 1.61 9.01
C VAL A 396 -8.42 2.87 8.52
N ALA A 397 -7.70 3.70 7.76
CA ALA A 397 -8.24 4.93 7.18
C ALA A 397 -8.04 4.95 5.66
N VAL A 398 -9.04 5.46 4.94
CA VAL A 398 -9.00 5.64 3.48
C VAL A 398 -9.30 7.09 3.15
N PHE A 399 -8.50 7.66 2.22
CA PHE A 399 -8.65 9.02 1.73
C PHE A 399 -8.77 9.01 0.20
N ASP A 400 -9.53 9.94 -0.36
CA ASP A 400 -9.74 10.10 -1.80
C ASP A 400 -8.66 10.98 -2.48
N ARG A 401 -7.55 11.17 -1.80
CA ARG A 401 -6.36 11.89 -2.28
C ARG A 401 -5.07 11.23 -1.82
N ALA A 402 -3.97 11.58 -2.45
CA ALA A 402 -2.65 11.27 -1.91
C ALA A 402 -2.36 12.17 -0.71
N LEU A 403 -2.07 11.57 0.45
CA LEU A 403 -1.57 12.28 1.62
C LEU A 403 -0.10 12.66 1.43
N THR A 404 0.30 13.77 2.06
CA THR A 404 1.70 14.23 2.02
C THR A 404 2.57 13.44 3.00
N ALA A 405 3.89 13.56 2.85
CA ALA A 405 4.84 12.95 3.78
C ALA A 405 4.66 13.45 5.22
N GLU A 406 4.35 14.75 5.39
CA GLU A 406 4.12 15.37 6.68
C GLU A 406 2.85 14.82 7.36
N GLU A 407 1.77 14.62 6.59
CA GLU A 407 0.53 14.02 7.09
C GLU A 407 0.75 12.59 7.53
N LEU A 408 1.49 11.79 6.74
CA LEU A 408 1.81 10.41 7.07
C LEU A 408 2.77 10.30 8.27
N ALA A 409 3.72 11.21 8.40
CA ALA A 409 4.58 11.31 9.58
C ALA A 409 3.77 11.67 10.83
N LYS A 410 2.81 12.61 10.71
CA LYS A 410 1.86 12.93 11.78
C LYS A 410 1.02 11.71 12.17
N PHE A 411 0.53 10.94 11.21
CA PHE A 411 -0.23 9.71 11.50
C PHE A 411 0.61 8.64 12.18
N HIS A 412 1.91 8.55 11.85
CA HIS A 412 2.80 7.67 12.59
C HIS A 412 2.96 8.09 14.06
N SER A 413 2.99 9.38 14.34
CA SER A 413 3.08 9.85 15.74
C SER A 413 1.88 9.44 16.60
N LEU A 414 0.71 9.16 15.98
CA LEU A 414 -0.48 8.67 16.68
C LEU A 414 -0.35 7.20 17.14
N ALA A 415 0.65 6.48 16.63
CA ALA A 415 0.92 5.09 17.00
C ALA A 415 1.76 4.97 18.29
N LYS A 416 2.23 6.10 18.84
CA LYS A 416 3.17 6.16 19.98
C LYS A 416 2.48 6.50 21.29
#